data_5e9377edba83edc5b7b9cd81a44e92d6
#
_entry.id   5e9377edba83edc5b7b9cd81a44e92d6
#
_cell.length_a   1.000
_cell.length_b   1.000
_cell.length_c   1.000
_cell.angle_alpha   90.00
_cell.angle_beta   90.00
_cell.angle_gamma   90.00
#
_symmetry.space_group_name_H-M   'P 1'
#
loop_
_entity.id
_entity.type
_entity.pdbx_description
1 polymer ?
#
loop_
_entity_poly.entity_id
_entity_poly.type
_entity_poly.pdbx_seq_one_letter_code
_entity_poly.pdbx_strand_id
1 'polypeptide(L)'
;MRDYTIAQVLEHKAVAIVRGAGVEDCIKVADALYEGGIRLMEITFNQKNPDSFKDTAAAISAIAEKYEGKMLIGAGTVTTPELVEIAANAGAKFIISPDTNPAVIKKTRELGLVSMPGALTPTEVLIAHNAGADFVKLFPVGNLGASYVKALCAPISHVKMLGVGGVNEDNVAEFLRAGAYGVGVGGNLANKKWIDAGEFDKITASARKLVENIKNA
;
A
#
# COMPACT_ATOMS: atom_id res chain seq x y z
N MET A 1 13.04 8.41 10.34
CA MET A 1 11.91 8.41 9.39
C MET A 1 11.30 7.00 9.24
N ARG A 2 12.09 5.95 8.97
CA ARG A 2 11.60 4.59 8.77
C ARG A 2 10.75 4.06 9.95
N ASP A 3 11.23 4.15 11.19
CA ASP A 3 10.51 3.66 12.37
C ASP A 3 9.20 4.41 12.58
N TYR A 4 9.16 5.71 12.27
CA TYR A 4 7.93 6.48 12.26
C TYR A 4 6.94 5.93 11.21
N THR A 5 7.41 5.64 9.99
CA THR A 5 6.56 5.06 8.94
C THR A 5 6.01 3.69 9.34
N ILE A 6 6.83 2.83 9.96
CA ILE A 6 6.39 1.53 10.50
C ILE A 6 5.29 1.74 11.56
N ALA A 7 5.48 2.66 12.49
CA ALA A 7 4.48 2.98 13.51
C ALA A 7 3.16 3.45 12.89
N GLN A 8 3.21 4.30 11.86
CA GLN A 8 2.01 4.77 11.16
C GLN A 8 1.28 3.65 10.40
N VAL A 9 2.00 2.70 9.81
CA VAL A 9 1.38 1.51 9.18
C VAL A 9 0.65 0.67 10.23
N LEU A 10 1.25 0.47 11.40
CA LEU A 10 0.65 -0.32 12.49
C LEU A 10 -0.54 0.40 13.13
N GLU A 11 -0.51 1.72 13.22
CA GLU A 11 -1.57 2.55 13.79
C GLU A 11 -2.79 2.61 12.85
N HIS A 12 -2.57 2.97 11.59
CA HIS A 12 -3.66 3.22 10.64
C HIS A 12 -4.14 1.97 9.91
N LYS A 13 -3.33 0.94 9.81
CA LYS A 13 -3.63 -0.40 9.27
C LYS A 13 -4.16 -0.44 7.82
N ALA A 14 -4.30 0.69 7.14
CA ALA A 14 -4.80 0.76 5.77
C ALA A 14 -3.87 1.56 4.86
N VAL A 15 -3.49 0.98 3.72
CA VAL A 15 -2.82 1.65 2.61
C VAL A 15 -3.79 1.73 1.43
N ALA A 16 -4.14 2.95 1.00
CA ALA A 16 -4.91 3.14 -0.22
C ALA A 16 -4.01 2.97 -1.45
N ILE A 17 -4.47 2.20 -2.44
CA ILE A 17 -3.71 1.90 -3.66
C ILE A 17 -4.34 2.65 -4.82
N VAL A 18 -3.61 3.61 -5.40
CA VAL A 18 -4.06 4.40 -6.54
C VAL A 18 -3.33 3.97 -7.80
N ARG A 19 -4.10 3.60 -8.82
CA ARG A 19 -3.60 3.06 -10.08
C ARG A 19 -4.21 3.74 -11.29
N GLY A 20 -3.37 4.15 -12.23
CA GLY A 20 -3.81 4.63 -13.55
C GLY A 20 -4.56 5.97 -13.53
N ALA A 21 -4.30 6.81 -12.53
CA ALA A 21 -4.77 8.19 -12.45
C ALA A 21 -3.66 9.17 -12.86
N GLY A 22 -4.03 10.26 -13.51
CA GLY A 22 -3.10 11.36 -13.80
C GLY A 22 -2.71 12.13 -12.53
N VAL A 23 -1.72 13.01 -12.62
CA VAL A 23 -1.19 13.77 -11.47
C VAL A 23 -2.29 14.55 -10.75
N GLU A 24 -3.10 15.30 -11.49
CA GLU A 24 -4.20 16.12 -10.93
C GLU A 24 -5.26 15.26 -10.23
N ASP A 25 -5.63 14.14 -10.83
CA ASP A 25 -6.60 13.21 -10.24
C ASP A 25 -6.04 12.52 -9.01
N CYS A 26 -4.74 12.16 -9.02
CA CYS A 26 -4.07 11.63 -7.83
C CYS A 26 -4.13 12.60 -6.65
N ILE A 27 -4.00 13.91 -6.88
CA ILE A 27 -4.11 14.95 -5.85
C ILE A 27 -5.54 14.99 -5.29
N LYS A 28 -6.57 15.01 -6.15
CA LYS A 28 -7.98 15.00 -5.74
C LYS A 28 -8.35 13.72 -4.97
N VAL A 29 -7.83 12.56 -5.43
CA VAL A 29 -7.97 11.29 -4.72
C VAL A 29 -7.34 11.36 -3.33
N ALA A 30 -6.13 11.93 -3.22
CA ALA A 30 -5.47 12.11 -1.93
C ALA A 30 -6.29 13.00 -0.99
N ASP A 31 -6.89 14.09 -1.51
CA ASP A 31 -7.79 14.96 -0.74
C ASP A 31 -8.99 14.16 -0.17
N ALA A 32 -9.66 13.39 -1.02
CA ALA A 32 -10.80 12.57 -0.64
C ALA A 32 -10.42 11.47 0.37
N LEU A 33 -9.29 10.79 0.16
CA LEU A 33 -8.78 9.77 1.06
C LEU A 33 -8.42 10.34 2.43
N TYR A 34 -7.74 11.50 2.45
CA TYR A 34 -7.35 12.17 3.70
C TYR A 34 -8.56 12.61 4.50
N GLU A 35 -9.57 13.21 3.85
CA GLU A 35 -10.85 13.58 4.47
C GLU A 35 -11.60 12.35 5.00
N GLY A 36 -11.51 11.22 4.30
CA GLY A 36 -12.05 9.93 4.73
C GLY A 36 -11.29 9.25 5.87
N GLY A 37 -10.15 9.82 6.32
CA GLY A 37 -9.37 9.30 7.45
C GLY A 37 -8.19 8.41 7.07
N ILE A 38 -7.92 8.19 5.79
CA ILE A 38 -6.73 7.46 5.32
C ILE A 38 -5.47 8.30 5.55
N ARG A 39 -4.38 7.65 5.95
CA ARG A 39 -3.10 8.29 6.27
C ARG A 39 -1.91 7.69 5.52
N LEU A 40 -2.13 6.61 4.75
CA LEU A 40 -1.11 5.98 3.91
C LEU A 40 -1.69 5.75 2.51
N MET A 41 -0.97 6.19 1.48
CA MET A 41 -1.38 6.08 0.09
C MET A 41 -0.18 5.66 -0.77
N GLU A 42 -0.35 4.67 -1.65
CA GLU A 42 0.62 4.33 -2.69
C GLU A 42 0.13 4.74 -4.07
N ILE A 43 1.04 5.24 -4.91
CA ILE A 43 0.81 5.48 -6.33
C ILE A 43 1.61 4.45 -7.11
N THR A 44 0.96 3.73 -8.03
CA THR A 44 1.58 2.57 -8.67
C THR A 44 2.23 2.93 -10.01
N PHE A 45 3.46 2.45 -10.22
CA PHE A 45 4.11 2.49 -11.54
C PHE A 45 3.39 1.58 -12.55
N ASN A 46 3.21 2.06 -13.78
CA ASN A 46 2.60 1.29 -14.86
C ASN A 46 3.67 0.57 -15.69
N GLN A 47 3.90 -0.70 -15.41
CA GLN A 47 4.93 -1.51 -16.09
C GLN A 47 4.67 -1.69 -17.60
N LYS A 48 3.45 -1.47 -18.08
CA LYS A 48 3.14 -1.50 -19.52
C LYS A 48 3.54 -0.23 -20.26
N ASN A 49 3.76 0.88 -19.54
CA ASN A 49 4.12 2.17 -20.11
C ASN A 49 5.25 2.82 -19.27
N PRO A 50 6.51 2.44 -19.48
CA PRO A 50 7.64 3.02 -18.73
C PRO A 50 7.79 4.52 -18.88
N ASP A 51 7.36 5.12 -20.00
CA ASP A 51 7.38 6.58 -20.21
C ASP A 51 6.53 7.34 -19.19
N SER A 52 5.53 6.68 -18.58
CA SER A 52 4.69 7.25 -17.51
C SER A 52 5.34 7.22 -16.11
N PHE A 53 6.53 6.65 -15.95
CA PHE A 53 7.20 6.61 -14.63
C PHE A 53 7.49 8.01 -14.09
N LYS A 54 7.83 8.95 -14.96
CA LYS A 54 8.01 10.38 -14.61
C LYS A 54 6.72 11.00 -14.05
N ASP A 55 5.56 10.64 -14.60
CA ASP A 55 4.26 11.17 -14.17
C ASP A 55 3.88 10.58 -12.80
N THR A 56 4.18 9.28 -12.59
CA THR A 56 4.03 8.63 -11.28
C THR A 56 4.91 9.30 -10.22
N ALA A 57 6.18 9.56 -10.55
CA ALA A 57 7.11 10.26 -9.66
C ALA A 57 6.63 11.70 -9.36
N ALA A 58 6.14 12.43 -10.37
CA ALA A 58 5.58 13.78 -10.19
C ALA A 58 4.35 13.77 -9.27
N ALA A 59 3.46 12.77 -9.41
CA ALA A 59 2.30 12.62 -8.53
C ALA A 59 2.71 12.31 -7.08
N ILE A 60 3.70 11.42 -6.88
CA ILE A 60 4.26 11.13 -5.55
C ILE A 60 4.81 12.41 -4.93
N SER A 61 5.62 13.16 -5.67
CA SER A 61 6.27 14.39 -5.15
C SER A 61 5.23 15.46 -4.78
N ALA A 62 4.27 15.74 -5.66
CA ALA A 62 3.25 16.75 -5.40
C ALA A 62 2.39 16.42 -4.17
N ILE A 63 2.03 15.15 -3.98
CA ILE A 63 1.21 14.75 -2.84
C ILE A 63 2.06 14.65 -1.57
N ALA A 64 3.31 14.19 -1.64
CA ALA A 64 4.21 14.15 -0.50
C ALA A 64 4.48 15.56 0.06
N GLU A 65 4.64 16.56 -0.80
CA GLU A 65 4.77 17.97 -0.42
C GLU A 65 3.47 18.51 0.20
N LYS A 66 2.33 18.33 -0.48
CA LYS A 66 1.02 18.82 -0.03
C LYS A 66 0.62 18.26 1.34
N TYR A 67 0.97 17.01 1.61
CA TYR A 67 0.57 16.29 2.82
C TYR A 67 1.73 16.04 3.79
N GLU A 68 2.80 16.84 3.71
CA GLU A 68 3.92 16.72 4.64
C GLU A 68 3.45 16.74 6.11
N GLY A 69 3.89 15.74 6.88
CA GLY A 69 3.49 15.56 8.27
C GLY A 69 2.04 15.09 8.51
N LYS A 70 1.24 14.89 7.46
CA LYS A 70 -0.20 14.55 7.57
C LYS A 70 -0.55 13.18 6.98
N MET A 71 0.06 12.81 5.87
CA MET A 71 -0.15 11.53 5.17
C MET A 71 1.18 11.02 4.61
N LEU A 72 1.43 9.74 4.70
CA LEU A 72 2.62 9.10 4.15
C LEU A 72 2.34 8.58 2.74
N ILE A 73 3.18 8.98 1.80
CA ILE A 73 3.07 8.57 0.41
C ILE A 73 4.14 7.52 0.11
N GLY A 74 3.74 6.47 -0.58
CA GLY A 74 4.61 5.41 -1.06
C GLY A 74 4.47 5.17 -2.55
N ALA A 75 5.31 4.31 -3.06
CA ALA A 75 5.27 3.84 -4.43
C ALA A 75 4.88 2.36 -4.49
N GLY A 76 3.97 2.03 -5.41
CA GLY A 76 3.54 0.66 -5.67
C GLY A 76 3.98 0.13 -7.02
N THR A 77 3.93 -1.19 -7.17
CA THR A 77 4.37 -1.91 -8.37
C THR A 77 5.84 -1.62 -8.71
N VAL A 78 6.67 -1.50 -7.66
CA VAL A 78 8.11 -1.28 -7.77
C VAL A 78 8.80 -2.62 -7.93
N THR A 79 9.29 -2.93 -9.14
CA THR A 79 9.81 -4.26 -9.50
C THR A 79 11.32 -4.27 -9.71
N THR A 80 11.97 -3.10 -9.70
CA THR A 80 13.43 -2.98 -9.88
C THR A 80 14.05 -1.99 -8.89
N PRO A 81 15.35 -2.11 -8.58
CA PRO A 81 16.08 -1.15 -7.74
C PRO A 81 16.07 0.27 -8.28
N GLU A 82 16.05 0.47 -9.60
CA GLU A 82 16.01 1.79 -10.25
C GLU A 82 14.67 2.49 -9.93
N LEU A 83 13.55 1.75 -9.93
CA LEU A 83 12.26 2.29 -9.54
C LEU A 83 12.21 2.69 -8.05
N VAL A 84 12.96 2.00 -7.20
CA VAL A 84 13.11 2.41 -5.79
C VAL A 84 13.78 3.78 -5.70
N GLU A 85 14.86 4.00 -6.48
CA GLU A 85 15.57 5.28 -6.50
C GLU A 85 14.68 6.42 -7.02
N ILE A 86 13.93 6.17 -8.10
CA ILE A 86 12.96 7.14 -8.64
C ILE A 86 11.91 7.50 -7.58
N ALA A 87 11.35 6.51 -6.91
CA ALA A 87 10.35 6.72 -5.87
C ALA A 87 10.92 7.46 -4.64
N ALA A 88 12.13 7.11 -4.20
CA ALA A 88 12.81 7.77 -3.09
C ALA A 88 13.07 9.26 -3.39
N ASN A 89 13.58 9.56 -4.58
CA ASN A 89 13.82 10.93 -5.04
C ASN A 89 12.54 11.74 -5.16
N ALA A 90 11.40 11.11 -5.46
CA ALA A 90 10.07 11.72 -5.45
C ALA A 90 9.49 11.93 -4.04
N GLY A 91 10.17 11.47 -2.97
CA GLY A 91 9.73 11.66 -1.59
C GLY A 91 8.92 10.52 -0.99
N ALA A 92 8.84 9.35 -1.65
CA ALA A 92 8.18 8.15 -1.10
C ALA A 92 8.79 7.75 0.26
N LYS A 93 7.95 7.28 1.18
CA LYS A 93 8.35 6.81 2.52
C LYS A 93 8.33 5.29 2.64
N PHE A 94 7.64 4.62 1.74
CA PHE A 94 7.57 3.16 1.68
C PHE A 94 7.45 2.67 0.23
N ILE A 95 7.89 1.44 0.00
CA ILE A 95 7.92 0.77 -1.30
C ILE A 95 7.10 -0.51 -1.20
N ILE A 96 6.16 -0.66 -2.14
CA ILE A 96 5.33 -1.86 -2.28
C ILE A 96 5.60 -2.51 -3.63
N SER A 97 5.89 -3.80 -3.61
CA SER A 97 6.12 -4.63 -4.80
C SER A 97 5.01 -5.68 -4.96
N PRO A 98 4.74 -6.18 -6.16
CA PRO A 98 3.81 -7.29 -6.35
C PRO A 98 4.45 -8.65 -6.06
N ASP A 99 5.77 -8.72 -5.97
CA ASP A 99 6.62 -9.90 -5.89
C ASP A 99 7.66 -9.80 -4.77
N THR A 100 8.30 -10.92 -4.50
CA THR A 100 9.44 -11.02 -3.58
C THR A 100 10.74 -10.89 -4.36
N ASN A 101 11.29 -9.68 -4.45
CA ASN A 101 12.59 -9.41 -5.08
C ASN A 101 13.61 -8.93 -4.04
N PRO A 102 14.60 -9.76 -3.64
CA PRO A 102 15.60 -9.37 -2.65
C PRO A 102 16.41 -8.12 -3.03
N ALA A 103 16.63 -7.86 -4.32
CA ALA A 103 17.37 -6.66 -4.75
C ALA A 103 16.55 -5.38 -4.50
N VAL A 104 15.25 -5.40 -4.76
CA VAL A 104 14.32 -4.30 -4.46
C VAL A 104 14.22 -4.08 -2.94
N ILE A 105 14.08 -5.15 -2.16
CA ILE A 105 14.04 -5.09 -0.69
C ILE A 105 15.31 -4.45 -0.14
N LYS A 106 16.47 -4.94 -0.58
CA LYS A 106 17.79 -4.43 -0.16
C LYS A 106 17.94 -2.94 -0.50
N LYS A 107 17.66 -2.55 -1.74
CA LYS A 107 17.74 -1.15 -2.18
C LYS A 107 16.80 -0.25 -1.36
N THR A 108 15.58 -0.70 -1.10
CA THR A 108 14.61 0.04 -0.27
C THR A 108 15.16 0.30 1.13
N ARG A 109 15.78 -0.73 1.73
CA ARG A 109 16.39 -0.64 3.06
C ARG A 109 17.62 0.27 3.09
N GLU A 110 18.47 0.20 2.08
CA GLU A 110 19.66 1.07 1.93
C GLU A 110 19.29 2.55 1.90
N LEU A 111 18.14 2.89 1.28
CA LEU A 111 17.61 4.25 1.21
C LEU A 111 16.79 4.66 2.44
N GLY A 112 16.71 3.81 3.48
CA GLY A 112 16.01 4.12 4.73
C GLY A 112 14.47 4.14 4.60
N LEU A 113 13.93 3.53 3.55
CA LEU A 113 12.49 3.41 3.30
C LEU A 113 11.93 2.12 3.91
N VAL A 114 10.60 2.09 4.13
CA VAL A 114 9.89 0.88 4.57
C VAL A 114 9.64 -0.04 3.38
N SER A 115 10.01 -1.31 3.51
CA SER A 115 9.88 -2.33 2.46
C SER A 115 8.68 -3.24 2.72
N MET A 116 7.79 -3.34 1.71
CA MET A 116 6.56 -4.15 1.75
C MET A 116 6.46 -5.00 0.47
N PRO A 117 7.34 -6.00 0.25
CA PRO A 117 7.30 -6.88 -0.90
C PRO A 117 6.07 -7.79 -0.89
N GLY A 118 5.64 -8.18 -2.10
CA GLY A 118 4.55 -9.13 -2.31
C GLY A 118 5.00 -10.57 -2.16
N ALA A 119 4.15 -11.40 -1.56
CA ALA A 119 4.30 -12.83 -1.42
C ALA A 119 2.93 -13.50 -1.38
N LEU A 120 2.85 -14.77 -1.72
CA LEU A 120 1.63 -15.55 -1.57
C LEU A 120 1.87 -16.80 -0.72
N THR A 121 3.01 -17.43 -0.82
CA THR A 121 3.33 -18.69 -0.14
C THR A 121 4.19 -18.48 1.12
N PRO A 122 4.21 -19.44 2.08
CA PRO A 122 5.09 -19.39 3.24
C PRO A 122 6.57 -19.19 2.88
N THR A 123 7.02 -19.83 1.78
CA THR A 123 8.41 -19.74 1.32
C THR A 123 8.73 -18.30 0.90
N GLU A 124 7.88 -17.67 0.08
CA GLU A 124 8.08 -16.29 -0.36
C GLU A 124 8.03 -15.32 0.84
N VAL A 125 7.11 -15.52 1.78
CA VAL A 125 7.04 -14.71 3.01
C VAL A 125 8.35 -14.74 3.78
N LEU A 126 8.93 -15.93 3.97
CA LEU A 126 10.21 -16.08 4.69
C LEU A 126 11.39 -15.54 3.88
N ILE A 127 11.40 -15.70 2.55
CA ILE A 127 12.43 -15.08 1.69
C ILE A 127 12.37 -13.55 1.82
N ALA A 128 11.18 -12.96 1.74
CA ALA A 128 10.99 -11.52 1.90
C ALA A 128 11.46 -11.02 3.27
N HIS A 129 11.04 -11.70 4.34
CA HIS A 129 11.43 -11.37 5.71
C HIS A 129 12.95 -11.45 5.91
N ASN A 130 13.58 -12.55 5.48
CA ASN A 130 15.02 -12.77 5.61
C ASN A 130 15.85 -11.77 4.77
N ALA A 131 15.29 -11.27 3.66
CA ALA A 131 15.88 -10.20 2.86
C ALA A 131 15.78 -8.82 3.53
N GLY A 132 15.04 -8.68 4.63
CA GLY A 132 14.92 -7.46 5.43
C GLY A 132 13.64 -6.67 5.20
N ALA A 133 12.58 -7.28 4.69
CA ALA A 133 11.26 -6.64 4.58
C ALA A 133 10.72 -6.23 5.97
N ASP A 134 10.09 -5.07 6.06
CA ASP A 134 9.45 -4.56 7.28
C ASP A 134 8.06 -5.13 7.49
N PHE A 135 7.35 -5.28 6.37
CA PHE A 135 6.07 -5.97 6.24
C PHE A 135 6.12 -6.85 4.99
N VAL A 136 5.25 -7.85 4.93
CA VAL A 136 5.04 -8.65 3.73
C VAL A 136 3.60 -8.47 3.25
N LYS A 137 3.44 -8.02 2.03
CA LYS A 137 2.15 -7.91 1.37
C LYS A 137 1.71 -9.30 0.89
N LEU A 138 0.71 -9.89 1.54
CA LEU A 138 0.06 -11.09 1.03
C LEU A 138 -0.86 -10.74 -0.14
N PHE A 139 -0.54 -11.20 -1.34
CA PHE A 139 -1.25 -10.81 -2.57
C PHE A 139 -1.24 -11.93 -3.61
N PRO A 140 -2.40 -12.19 -4.26
CA PRO A 140 -3.74 -11.67 -3.96
C PRO A 140 -4.50 -12.54 -2.94
N VAL A 141 -5.04 -11.97 -1.86
CA VAL A 141 -5.71 -12.76 -0.81
C VAL A 141 -7.22 -12.89 -0.99
N GLY A 142 -7.85 -12.07 -1.83
CA GLY A 142 -9.31 -12.03 -1.95
C GLY A 142 -9.95 -13.37 -2.36
N ASN A 143 -9.31 -14.10 -3.26
CA ASN A 143 -9.79 -15.41 -3.71
C ASN A 143 -9.50 -16.54 -2.71
N LEU A 144 -8.58 -16.32 -1.77
CA LEU A 144 -8.17 -17.32 -0.77
C LEU A 144 -8.87 -17.10 0.59
N GLY A 145 -9.34 -15.88 0.82
CA GLY A 145 -10.08 -15.51 2.02
C GLY A 145 -9.22 -15.34 3.28
N ALA A 146 -9.86 -14.89 4.35
CA ALA A 146 -9.23 -14.66 5.65
C ALA A 146 -8.70 -15.96 6.31
N SER A 147 -9.30 -17.11 6.00
CA SER A 147 -8.83 -18.42 6.49
C SER A 147 -7.42 -18.75 6.02
N TYR A 148 -7.06 -18.38 4.80
CA TYR A 148 -5.69 -18.53 4.27
C TYR A 148 -4.69 -17.65 5.02
N VAL A 149 -5.05 -16.39 5.25
CA VAL A 149 -4.21 -15.46 6.02
C VAL A 149 -3.98 -16.02 7.44
N LYS A 150 -5.03 -16.51 8.10
CA LYS A 150 -4.93 -17.14 9.43
C LYS A 150 -3.99 -18.34 9.43
N ALA A 151 -4.10 -19.22 8.42
CA ALA A 151 -3.23 -20.38 8.29
C ALA A 151 -1.76 -20.03 8.09
N LEU A 152 -1.46 -18.94 7.36
CA LEU A 152 -0.11 -18.42 7.16
C LEU A 152 0.43 -17.74 8.43
N CYS A 153 -0.36 -16.90 9.09
CA CYS A 153 0.06 -16.16 10.28
C CYS A 153 0.38 -17.07 11.46
N ALA A 154 -0.27 -18.22 11.58
CA ALA A 154 -0.10 -19.11 12.71
C ALA A 154 1.37 -19.62 12.89
N PRO A 155 2.01 -20.24 11.88
CA PRO A 155 3.39 -20.72 12.00
C PRO A 155 4.45 -19.62 11.81
N ILE A 156 4.09 -18.48 11.18
CA ILE A 156 5.02 -17.39 10.80
C ILE A 156 4.62 -16.09 11.53
N SER A 157 4.26 -16.19 12.79
CA SER A 157 3.72 -15.11 13.61
C SER A 157 4.70 -13.94 13.86
N HIS A 158 5.99 -14.15 13.64
CA HIS A 158 7.04 -13.13 13.75
C HIS A 158 7.10 -12.18 12.54
N VAL A 159 6.43 -12.50 11.43
CA VAL A 159 6.39 -11.65 10.23
C VAL A 159 5.12 -10.82 10.21
N LYS A 160 5.26 -9.51 10.07
CA LYS A 160 4.11 -8.61 9.93
C LYS A 160 3.57 -8.69 8.50
N MET A 161 2.35 -9.18 8.33
CA MET A 161 1.73 -9.37 7.01
C MET A 161 0.57 -8.39 6.80
N LEU A 162 0.43 -7.88 5.57
CA LEU A 162 -0.68 -7.02 5.13
C LEU A 162 -1.52 -7.78 4.10
N GLY A 163 -2.84 -7.84 4.30
CA GLY A 163 -3.74 -8.47 3.33
C GLY A 163 -4.06 -7.53 2.16
N VAL A 164 -3.80 -7.95 0.91
CA VAL A 164 -3.99 -7.11 -0.27
C VAL A 164 -4.65 -7.88 -1.41
N GLY A 165 -5.52 -7.18 -2.15
CA GLY A 165 -6.25 -7.74 -3.30
C GLY A 165 -7.57 -8.37 -2.87
N GLY A 166 -8.68 -7.75 -3.27
CA GLY A 166 -10.03 -8.17 -2.91
C GLY A 166 -10.53 -7.71 -1.52
N VAL A 167 -9.68 -6.98 -0.78
CA VAL A 167 -10.10 -6.36 0.48
C VAL A 167 -10.91 -5.09 0.22
N ASN A 168 -11.93 -4.86 1.00
CA ASN A 168 -12.82 -3.70 0.96
C ASN A 168 -13.35 -3.37 2.37
N GLU A 169 -14.20 -2.36 2.46
CA GLU A 169 -14.79 -1.92 3.73
C GLU A 169 -15.63 -2.99 4.43
N ASP A 170 -16.26 -3.91 3.69
CA ASP A 170 -17.16 -4.92 4.28
C ASP A 170 -16.41 -6.12 4.86
N ASN A 171 -15.23 -6.47 4.29
CA ASN A 171 -14.47 -7.65 4.70
C ASN A 171 -13.17 -7.36 5.46
N VAL A 172 -12.76 -6.10 5.59
CA VAL A 172 -11.48 -5.72 6.23
C VAL A 172 -11.31 -6.30 7.64
N ALA A 173 -12.38 -6.29 8.44
CA ALA A 173 -12.35 -6.81 9.80
C ALA A 173 -12.03 -8.31 9.86
N GLU A 174 -12.45 -9.10 8.87
CA GLU A 174 -12.14 -10.53 8.80
C GLU A 174 -10.64 -10.78 8.61
N PHE A 175 -9.99 -10.01 7.74
CA PHE A 175 -8.55 -10.11 7.50
C PHE A 175 -7.72 -9.69 8.71
N LEU A 176 -8.14 -8.63 9.41
CA LEU A 176 -7.47 -8.18 10.63
C LEU A 176 -7.60 -9.21 11.75
N ARG A 177 -8.79 -9.77 11.98
CA ARG A 177 -9.01 -10.85 12.96
C ARG A 177 -8.28 -12.15 12.59
N ALA A 178 -7.99 -12.36 11.31
CA ALA A 178 -7.18 -13.49 10.84
C ALA A 178 -5.68 -13.34 11.14
N GLY A 179 -5.24 -12.19 11.64
CA GLY A 179 -3.86 -11.92 12.03
C GLY A 179 -3.10 -11.00 11.08
N ALA A 180 -3.75 -10.40 10.06
CA ALA A 180 -3.12 -9.35 9.27
C ALA A 180 -2.89 -8.10 10.12
N TYR A 181 -1.70 -7.51 10.02
CA TYR A 181 -1.33 -6.26 10.70
C TYR A 181 -1.94 -5.01 10.04
N GLY A 182 -2.47 -5.17 8.84
CA GLY A 182 -3.12 -4.14 8.07
C GLY A 182 -3.53 -4.65 6.70
N VAL A 183 -4.02 -3.76 5.86
CA VAL A 183 -4.56 -4.08 4.54
C VAL A 183 -4.12 -3.07 3.48
N GLY A 184 -4.08 -3.52 2.21
CA GLY A 184 -3.99 -2.62 1.06
C GLY A 184 -5.28 -2.68 0.24
N VAL A 185 -5.92 -1.53 0.02
CA VAL A 185 -7.21 -1.43 -0.67
C VAL A 185 -7.06 -0.59 -1.93
N GLY A 186 -7.31 -1.22 -3.09
CA GLY A 186 -7.19 -0.59 -4.41
C GLY A 186 -8.53 -0.15 -4.99
N GLY A 187 -8.93 -0.76 -6.10
CA GLY A 187 -10.10 -0.37 -6.88
C GLY A 187 -11.44 -0.37 -6.14
N ASN A 188 -11.53 -1.02 -4.99
CA ASN A 188 -12.70 -0.95 -4.11
C ASN A 188 -12.76 0.38 -3.34
N LEU A 189 -11.65 1.09 -3.19
CA LEU A 189 -11.53 2.37 -2.49
C LEU A 189 -11.27 3.51 -3.49
N ALA A 190 -10.15 3.47 -4.21
CA ALA A 190 -9.82 4.42 -5.28
C ALA A 190 -10.38 3.91 -6.62
N ASN A 191 -11.71 3.92 -6.75
CA ASN A 191 -12.40 3.36 -7.91
C ASN A 191 -12.21 4.24 -9.15
N LYS A 192 -11.63 3.65 -10.20
CA LYS A 192 -11.33 4.40 -11.43
C LYS A 192 -12.58 5.04 -12.06
N LYS A 193 -13.74 4.37 -12.00
CA LYS A 193 -14.98 4.95 -12.54
C LYS A 193 -15.41 6.21 -11.77
N TRP A 194 -15.22 6.25 -10.46
CA TRP A 194 -15.50 7.44 -9.66
C TRP A 194 -14.50 8.56 -9.93
N ILE A 195 -13.22 8.21 -10.10
CA ILE A 195 -12.17 9.17 -10.46
C ILE A 195 -12.48 9.81 -11.82
N ASP A 196 -12.75 8.99 -12.85
CA ASP A 196 -13.06 9.45 -14.20
C ASP A 196 -14.35 10.29 -14.27
N ALA A 197 -15.31 10.04 -13.37
CA ALA A 197 -16.56 10.78 -13.24
C ALA A 197 -16.47 12.02 -12.32
N GLY A 198 -15.32 12.24 -11.65
CA GLY A 198 -15.17 13.31 -10.67
C GLY A 198 -15.95 13.11 -9.35
N GLU A 199 -16.37 11.88 -9.06
CA GLU A 199 -17.18 11.52 -7.88
C GLU A 199 -16.30 11.24 -6.64
N PHE A 200 -15.46 12.20 -6.26
CA PHE A 200 -14.49 12.04 -5.15
C PHE A 200 -15.15 11.91 -3.78
N ASP A 201 -16.36 12.43 -3.59
CA ASP A 201 -17.18 12.25 -2.40
C ASP A 201 -17.49 10.77 -2.10
N LYS A 202 -17.64 9.94 -3.14
CA LYS A 202 -17.80 8.49 -2.98
C LYS A 202 -16.53 7.83 -2.42
N ILE A 203 -15.35 8.31 -2.84
CA ILE A 203 -14.06 7.86 -2.30
C ILE A 203 -13.97 8.22 -0.81
N THR A 204 -14.33 9.46 -0.45
CA THR A 204 -14.36 9.92 0.95
C THR A 204 -15.30 9.06 1.81
N ALA A 205 -16.51 8.77 1.32
CA ALA A 205 -17.48 7.95 2.04
C ALA A 205 -17.01 6.52 2.26
N SER A 206 -16.45 5.88 1.20
CA SER A 206 -15.88 4.53 1.29
C SER A 206 -14.66 4.48 2.23
N ALA A 207 -13.81 5.50 2.20
CA ALA A 207 -12.66 5.62 3.09
C ALA A 207 -13.09 5.74 4.57
N ARG A 208 -14.12 6.54 4.88
CA ARG A 208 -14.67 6.65 6.24
C ARG A 208 -15.19 5.32 6.76
N LYS A 209 -15.96 4.60 5.94
CA LYS A 209 -16.49 3.28 6.29
C LYS A 209 -15.37 2.27 6.53
N LEU A 210 -14.35 2.26 5.67
CA LEU A 210 -13.17 1.40 5.82
C LEU A 210 -12.45 1.68 7.15
N VAL A 211 -12.16 2.95 7.45
CA VAL A 211 -11.47 3.36 8.69
C VAL A 211 -12.29 3.03 9.93
N GLU A 212 -13.62 3.23 9.88
CA GLU A 212 -14.53 2.85 10.98
C GLU A 212 -14.49 1.34 11.23
N ASN A 213 -14.58 0.53 10.18
CA ASN A 213 -14.56 -0.93 10.31
C ASN A 213 -13.19 -1.47 10.77
N ILE A 214 -12.09 -0.78 10.45
CA ILE A 214 -10.76 -1.10 11.00
C ILE A 214 -10.70 -0.83 12.50
N LYS A 215 -11.29 0.26 12.99
CA LYS A 215 -11.30 0.61 14.42
C LYS A 215 -12.12 -0.37 15.25
N ASN A 216 -13.14 -0.98 14.63
CA ASN A 216 -14.04 -1.93 15.28
C ASN A 216 -13.59 -3.40 15.15
N ALA A 217 -12.46 -3.68 14.50
CA ALA A 217 -11.93 -5.01 14.26
C ALA A 217 -11.01 -5.48 15.40
#